data_965837ea9b4202a728d086ec5cad4041
#
_entry.id   965837ea9b4202a728d086ec5cad4041
#
_cell.length_a   1.000
_cell.length_b   1.000
_cell.length_c   1.000
_cell.angle_alpha   90.00
_cell.angle_beta   90.00
_cell.angle_gamma   90.00
#
_symmetry.space_group_name_H-M   'P 1'
#
loop_
_entity.id
_entity.type
_entity.pdbx_description
1 polymer ?
#
loop_
_entity_poly.entity_id
_entity_poly.type
_entity_poly.pdbx_seq_one_letter_code
_entity_poly.pdbx_strand_id
1 'polypeptide(L)' 'MFKGTAANLERTASPRTALTGPIARGDVTTVAKHLAVLPPELLEAYCSLGLATTKLALANGTIDKVAADKLQQLLQR' A
#
# COMPACT_ATOMS: atom_id res chain seq x y z
N MET A 1 21.59 15.29 -0.47
CA MET A 1 20.94 15.05 0.05
C MET A 1 20.10 14.06 -0.36
N PHE A 2 19.63 14.02 -1.26
CA PHE A 2 18.93 13.13 -1.73
C PHE A 2 19.58 11.89 -1.90
N LYS A 3 20.86 11.82 -2.08
CA LYS A 3 21.55 10.70 -2.17
C LYS A 3 21.45 9.83 -1.01
N GLY A 4 21.54 10.30 0.18
CA GLY A 4 21.40 9.51 1.38
C GLY A 4 20.05 8.85 1.47
N THR A 5 19.02 9.58 1.10
CA THR A 5 17.69 9.08 1.14
C THR A 5 17.52 7.93 0.15
N ALA A 6 18.06 8.09 -1.02
CA ALA A 6 17.93 7.06 -2.02
C ALA A 6 18.66 5.79 -1.59
N ALA A 7 19.81 5.94 -0.99
CA ALA A 7 20.55 4.79 -0.52
C ALA A 7 19.79 4.06 0.57
N ASN A 8 19.17 4.79 1.47
CA ASN A 8 18.39 4.17 2.51
C ASN A 8 17.24 3.39 1.94
N LEU A 9 16.56 3.94 0.97
CA LEU A 9 15.48 3.26 0.33
C LEU A 9 15.95 1.97 -0.27
N GLU A 10 17.05 1.99 -0.96
CA GLU A 10 17.56 0.80 -1.56
C GLU A 10 17.89 -0.27 -0.57
N ARG A 11 18.48 0.08 0.54
CA ARG A 11 18.84 -0.89 1.51
C ARG A 11 17.65 -1.52 2.19
N THR A 12 16.58 -0.77 2.34
CA THR A 12 15.42 -1.27 3.03
C THR A 12 14.33 -1.73 2.10
N ALA A 13 14.57 -1.67 0.81
CA ALA A 13 13.53 -1.90 -0.14
C ALA A 13 13.33 -3.34 -0.55
N SER A 14 13.62 -4.29 0.28
CA SER A 14 13.20 -5.63 -0.02
C SER A 14 11.68 -5.65 0.07
N PRO A 15 11.01 -6.50 -0.66
CA PRO A 15 9.55 -6.54 -0.63
C PRO A 15 9.00 -6.68 0.76
N ARG A 16 9.65 -7.46 1.62
CA ARG A 16 9.17 -7.62 2.94
C ARG A 16 9.28 -6.39 3.77
N THR A 17 10.41 -5.69 3.73
CA THR A 17 10.58 -4.51 4.56
C THR A 17 9.77 -3.33 4.04
N ALA A 18 9.43 -3.33 2.75
CA ALA A 18 8.63 -2.26 2.19
C ALA A 18 7.15 -2.41 2.53
N LEU A 19 6.74 -3.58 2.97
CA LEU A 19 5.35 -3.81 3.28
C LEU A 19 5.01 -3.40 4.69
N THR A 20 4.83 -2.09 4.87
CA THR A 20 4.41 -1.54 6.15
C THR A 20 3.18 -0.70 5.90
N GLY A 21 2.53 -0.28 6.93
CA GLY A 21 1.36 0.58 6.82
C GLY A 21 0.07 -0.20 6.73
N PRO A 22 -1.03 0.50 6.56
CA PRO A 22 -2.35 -0.12 6.69
C PRO A 22 -2.66 -1.15 5.61
N ILE A 23 -2.20 -0.94 4.40
CA ILE A 23 -2.50 -1.90 3.33
C ILE A 23 -1.79 -3.22 3.62
N ALA A 24 -0.54 -3.15 4.03
CA ALA A 24 0.23 -4.35 4.33
C ALA A 24 -0.34 -5.14 5.51
N ARG A 25 -1.04 -4.45 6.40
CA ARG A 25 -1.66 -5.09 7.55
C ARG A 25 -3.09 -5.52 7.28
N GLY A 26 -3.63 -5.20 6.12
CA GLY A 26 -5.02 -5.48 5.79
C GLY A 26 -5.99 -4.60 6.56
N ASP A 27 -5.57 -3.40 6.94
CA ASP A 27 -6.37 -2.48 7.73
C ASP A 27 -7.33 -1.71 6.83
N VAL A 28 -8.40 -2.35 6.44
CA VAL A 28 -9.35 -1.82 5.48
C VAL A 28 -9.98 -0.52 5.95
N THR A 29 -10.25 -0.43 7.25
CA THR A 29 -10.88 0.76 7.81
C THR A 29 -9.99 1.99 7.66
N THR A 30 -8.70 1.85 7.95
CA THR A 30 -7.77 2.97 7.82
C THR A 30 -7.62 3.39 6.36
N VAL A 31 -7.55 2.41 5.45
CA VAL A 31 -7.45 2.70 4.02
C VAL A 31 -8.68 3.47 3.56
N ALA A 32 -9.87 3.06 4.00
CA ALA A 32 -11.10 3.75 3.63
C ALA A 32 -11.09 5.19 4.13
N LYS A 33 -10.56 5.43 5.32
CA LYS A 33 -10.46 6.79 5.86
C LYS A 33 -9.51 7.65 5.04
N HIS A 34 -8.41 7.08 4.60
CA HIS A 34 -7.46 7.81 3.75
C HIS A 34 -8.13 8.20 2.44
N LEU A 35 -8.86 7.27 1.83
CA LEU A 35 -9.52 7.53 0.56
C LEU A 35 -10.56 8.64 0.69
N ALA A 36 -11.15 8.78 1.85
CA ALA A 36 -12.19 9.77 2.06
C ALA A 36 -11.64 11.19 2.15
N VAL A 37 -10.36 11.34 2.50
CA VAL A 37 -9.79 12.68 2.72
C VAL A 37 -8.76 13.10 1.69
N LEU A 38 -8.34 12.21 0.80
CA LEU A 38 -7.31 12.57 -0.18
C LEU A 38 -7.88 13.42 -1.30
N PRO A 39 -7.13 14.43 -1.75
CA PRO A 39 -7.55 15.19 -2.94
C PRO A 39 -7.53 14.30 -4.18
N PRO A 40 -8.33 14.65 -5.19
CA PRO A 40 -8.45 13.79 -6.37
C PRO A 40 -7.13 13.46 -7.06
N GLU A 41 -6.22 14.44 -7.14
CA GLU A 41 -4.97 14.20 -7.81
C GLU A 41 -4.07 13.23 -7.06
N LEU A 42 -4.20 13.15 -5.74
CA LEU A 42 -3.43 12.21 -4.96
C LEU A 42 -4.15 10.88 -4.85
N LEU A 43 -5.46 10.89 -4.99
CA LEU A 43 -6.27 9.70 -4.87
C LEU A 43 -5.88 8.67 -5.91
N GLU A 44 -5.67 9.10 -7.15
CA GLU A 44 -5.32 8.18 -8.21
C GLU A 44 -3.97 7.52 -7.93
N ALA A 45 -2.98 8.30 -7.51
CA ALA A 45 -1.67 7.75 -7.19
C ALA A 45 -1.74 6.79 -6.01
N TYR A 46 -2.52 7.16 -5.01
CA TYR A 46 -2.68 6.32 -3.83
C TYR A 46 -3.30 4.98 -4.21
N CYS A 47 -4.32 5.01 -5.04
CA CYS A 47 -5.00 3.79 -5.46
C CYS A 47 -4.10 2.90 -6.30
N SER A 48 -3.34 3.46 -7.21
CA SER A 48 -2.43 2.69 -8.04
C SER A 48 -1.36 2.01 -7.20
N LEU A 49 -0.75 2.77 -6.31
CA LEU A 49 0.29 2.23 -5.46
C LEU A 49 -0.32 1.21 -4.49
N GLY A 50 -1.51 1.52 -4.00
CA GLY A 50 -2.18 0.63 -3.07
C GLY A 50 -2.54 -0.71 -3.68
N LEU A 51 -2.95 -0.72 -4.94
CA LEU A 51 -3.26 -1.99 -5.61
C LEU A 51 -2.00 -2.84 -5.77
N ALA A 52 -0.89 -2.20 -6.13
CA ALA A 52 0.37 -2.92 -6.24
C ALA A 52 0.81 -3.48 -4.89
N THR A 53 0.65 -2.69 -3.84
CA THR A 53 1.00 -3.10 -2.48
C THR A 53 0.11 -4.26 -2.04
N THR A 54 -1.17 -4.22 -2.38
CA THR A 54 -2.10 -5.28 -2.02
C THR A 54 -1.68 -6.62 -2.65
N LYS A 55 -1.30 -6.58 -3.90
CA LYS A 55 -0.87 -7.79 -4.58
C LYS A 55 0.38 -8.36 -3.92
N LEU A 56 1.32 -7.48 -3.60
CA LEU A 56 2.56 -7.91 -3.00
C LEU A 56 2.32 -8.46 -1.60
N ALA A 57 1.46 -7.82 -0.83
CA ALA A 57 1.13 -8.28 0.51
C ALA A 57 0.48 -9.65 0.49
N LEU A 58 -0.40 -9.88 -0.46
CA LEU A 58 -1.04 -11.18 -0.60
C LEU A 58 0.00 -12.24 -0.98
N ALA A 59 0.89 -11.91 -1.91
CA ALA A 59 1.92 -12.85 -2.36
C ALA A 59 2.88 -13.21 -1.23
N ASN A 60 3.16 -12.24 -0.35
CA ASN A 60 4.06 -12.47 0.77
C ASN A 60 3.38 -13.00 2.02
N GLY A 61 2.07 -13.15 1.98
CA GLY A 61 1.34 -13.73 3.08
C GLY A 61 1.11 -12.82 4.27
N THR A 62 1.28 -11.51 4.10
CA THR A 62 1.03 -10.59 5.20
C THR A 62 -0.45 -10.27 5.34
N ILE A 63 -1.25 -10.52 4.29
CA ILE A 63 -2.69 -10.41 4.37
C ILE A 63 -3.29 -11.64 3.70
N ASP A 64 -4.54 -11.95 4.05
CA ASP A 64 -5.22 -13.09 3.45
C ASP A 64 -6.05 -12.62 2.24
N LYS A 65 -6.66 -13.58 1.57
CA LYS A 65 -7.42 -13.28 0.37
C LYS A 65 -8.64 -12.42 0.66
N VAL A 66 -9.26 -12.59 1.79
CA VAL A 66 -10.44 -11.81 2.15
C VAL A 66 -10.06 -10.34 2.29
N ALA A 67 -8.98 -10.04 3.00
CA ALA A 67 -8.51 -8.69 3.15
C ALA A 67 -8.07 -8.11 1.81
N ALA A 68 -7.38 -8.92 1.01
CA ALA A 68 -6.92 -8.48 -0.31
C ALA A 68 -8.09 -8.10 -1.20
N ASP A 69 -9.16 -8.89 -1.19
CA ASP A 69 -10.32 -8.60 -2.01
C ASP A 69 -10.99 -7.31 -1.58
N LYS A 70 -11.10 -7.08 -0.29
CA LYS A 70 -11.70 -5.85 0.22
C LYS A 70 -10.88 -4.64 -0.15
N LEU A 71 -9.57 -4.73 -0.01
CA LEU A 71 -8.69 -3.63 -0.39
C LEU A 71 -8.77 -3.37 -1.89
N GLN A 72 -8.81 -4.42 -2.68
CA GLN A 72 -8.89 -4.28 -4.10
C GLN A 72 -10.17 -3.54 -4.52
N GLN A 73 -11.28 -3.88 -3.91
CA GLN A 73 -12.54 -3.20 -4.20
C GLN A 73 -12.49 -1.73 -3.82
N LEU A 74 -11.88 -1.40 -2.71
CA LEU A 74 -11.76 -0.01 -2.28
C LEU A 74 -10.85 0.79 -3.21
N LEU A 75 -9.78 0.17 -3.68
CA LEU A 75 -8.75 0.87 -4.43
C LEU A 75 -8.98 0.89 -5.93
N GLN A 76 -9.92 0.11 -6.43
CA GLN A 76 -10.30 0.14 -7.83
C GLN A 76 -11.34 1.22 -8.05
N ARG A 77 -10.90 2.38 -8.52
CA ARG A 77 -11.83 3.49 -8.72
C ARG A 77 -11.88 4.03 -10.10
#